data_c0996a21f3ff8479a486e7c4d9b18ed5
#
_entry.id   c0996a21f3ff8479a486e7c4d9b18ed5
#
_cell.length_a   1.000
_cell.length_b   1.000
_cell.length_c   1.000
_cell.angle_alpha   90.00
_cell.angle_beta   90.00
_cell.angle_gamma   90.00
#
_symmetry.space_group_name_H-M   'P 1'
#
loop_
_entity.id
_entity.type
_entity.pdbx_description
1 polymer ?
#
loop_
_entity_poly.entity_id
_entity_poly.type
_entity_poly.pdbx_seq_one_letter_code
_entity_poly.pdbx_strand_id
1 'polypeptide(L)'
;SPLYLWDPKCPKLIHDTIPHAKIIIILRNPIERAYSHFLQLVTYGTESHPFSDCINRSLSAPADYSGRIIEAGLYYEQVKRYLEIFGKNQVRIYFYEEFFKDPHFYMKDILEFLDVEADLPDSIGKVHNALVVPKGKISEKILKNNFIKKVGKKIIPKSSSMIVKTVLGKKTTKSEMNIDDRKVLEKIYHDDIKKLEILLKRNILWNI
;
A
#
# COMPACT_ATOMS: atom_id res chain seq x y z
N SER A 1 5.21 -0.95 -8.39
CA SER A 1 3.78 -0.61 -8.18
C SER A 1 3.03 -1.81 -7.60
N PRO A 2 2.13 -1.61 -6.63
CA PRO A 2 1.31 -2.70 -6.08
C PRO A 2 0.49 -3.45 -7.16
N LEU A 3 0.16 -2.78 -8.26
CA LEU A 3 -0.52 -3.37 -9.41
C LEU A 3 0.25 -4.53 -10.04
N TYR A 4 1.56 -4.40 -10.16
CA TYR A 4 2.39 -5.46 -10.76
C TYR A 4 2.37 -6.74 -9.92
N LEU A 5 2.37 -6.61 -8.60
CA LEU A 5 2.27 -7.77 -7.72
C LEU A 5 0.90 -8.44 -7.82
N TRP A 6 -0.17 -7.63 -7.86
CA TRP A 6 -1.55 -8.11 -7.87
C TRP A 6 -1.98 -8.72 -9.22
N ASP A 7 -1.64 -8.12 -10.36
CA ASP A 7 -2.07 -8.60 -11.67
C ASP A 7 -1.39 -9.93 -12.03
N PRO A 8 -2.14 -11.02 -12.23
CA PRO A 8 -1.58 -12.34 -12.50
C PRO A 8 -0.82 -12.44 -13.83
N LYS A 9 -1.01 -11.51 -14.75
CA LYS A 9 -0.31 -11.47 -16.05
C LYS A 9 1.07 -10.84 -15.94
N CYS A 10 1.27 -9.94 -14.97
CA CYS A 10 2.51 -9.17 -14.86
C CYS A 10 3.78 -10.01 -14.71
N PRO A 11 3.85 -11.05 -13.86
CA PRO A 11 5.08 -11.83 -13.72
C PRO A 11 5.54 -12.42 -15.06
N LYS A 12 4.63 -13.01 -15.83
CA LYS A 12 4.95 -13.58 -17.13
C LYS A 12 5.38 -12.51 -18.13
N LEU A 13 4.66 -11.40 -18.22
CA LEU A 13 5.00 -10.29 -19.12
C LEU A 13 6.39 -9.71 -18.82
N ILE A 14 6.73 -9.56 -17.55
CA ILE A 14 8.05 -9.07 -17.12
C ILE A 14 9.11 -10.10 -17.53
N HIS A 15 8.90 -11.37 -17.25
CA HIS A 15 9.86 -12.43 -17.60
C HIS A 15 10.07 -12.55 -19.12
N ASP A 16 9.00 -12.51 -19.90
CA ASP A 16 9.07 -12.60 -21.36
C ASP A 16 9.86 -11.41 -21.95
N THR A 17 9.83 -10.24 -21.30
CA THR A 17 10.51 -9.02 -21.75
C THR A 17 11.92 -8.91 -21.19
N ILE A 18 12.12 -9.25 -19.91
CA ILE A 18 13.39 -9.12 -19.19
C ILE A 18 13.59 -10.38 -18.32
N PRO A 19 14.05 -11.50 -18.91
CA PRO A 19 14.15 -12.79 -18.19
C PRO A 19 15.09 -12.75 -16.97
N HIS A 20 16.06 -11.86 -16.97
CA HIS A 20 17.04 -11.70 -15.89
C HIS A 20 16.70 -10.58 -14.91
N ALA A 21 15.45 -10.08 -14.92
CA ALA A 21 15.03 -9.04 -14.01
C ALA A 21 15.18 -9.47 -12.55
N LYS A 22 15.76 -8.63 -11.71
CA LYS A 22 15.78 -8.77 -10.26
C LYS A 22 14.53 -8.13 -9.69
N ILE A 23 13.74 -8.90 -8.96
CA ILE A 23 12.43 -8.51 -8.43
C ILE A 23 12.53 -8.21 -6.94
N ILE A 24 12.11 -7.02 -6.55
CA ILE A 24 12.04 -6.61 -5.15
C ILE A 24 10.57 -6.41 -4.76
N ILE A 25 10.12 -7.12 -3.75
CA ILE A 25 8.77 -7.07 -3.22
C ILE A 25 8.84 -6.58 -1.77
N ILE A 26 8.15 -5.50 -1.45
CA ILE A 26 8.01 -5.02 -0.08
C ILE A 26 6.55 -5.21 0.33
N LEU A 27 6.33 -6.14 1.25
CA LEU A 27 5.02 -6.45 1.82
C LEU A 27 4.80 -5.64 3.09
N ARG A 28 3.59 -5.22 3.31
CA ARG A 28 3.15 -4.53 4.53
C ARG A 28 2.05 -5.34 5.19
N ASN A 29 1.87 -5.21 6.51
CA ASN A 29 0.69 -5.76 7.18
C ASN A 29 -0.57 -5.47 6.34
N PRO A 30 -1.28 -6.49 5.84
CA PRO A 30 -2.35 -6.32 4.85
C PRO A 30 -3.54 -5.52 5.40
N ILE A 31 -3.79 -5.56 6.72
CA ILE A 31 -4.83 -4.76 7.38
C ILE A 31 -4.45 -3.28 7.32
N GLU A 32 -3.22 -2.94 7.71
CA GLU A 32 -2.71 -1.57 7.67
C GLU A 32 -2.60 -1.04 6.24
N ARG A 33 -2.26 -1.91 5.29
CA ARG A 33 -2.23 -1.58 3.87
C ARG A 33 -3.62 -1.27 3.35
N ALA A 34 -4.62 -2.12 3.65
CA ALA A 34 -6.00 -1.95 3.22
C ALA A 34 -6.57 -0.62 3.71
N TYR A 35 -6.40 -0.32 5.00
CA TYR A 35 -6.86 0.94 5.57
C TYR A 35 -6.11 2.16 5.01
N SER A 36 -4.81 2.04 4.80
CA SER A 36 -4.03 3.11 4.17
C SER A 36 -4.48 3.39 2.74
N HIS A 37 -4.82 2.35 1.97
CA HIS A 37 -5.36 2.49 0.61
C HIS A 37 -6.73 3.18 0.63
N PHE A 38 -7.62 2.76 1.53
CA PHE A 38 -8.90 3.44 1.73
C PHE A 38 -8.73 4.94 2.04
N LEU A 39 -7.86 5.28 2.99
CA LEU A 39 -7.61 6.70 3.32
C LEU A 39 -7.05 7.48 2.12
N GLN A 40 -6.27 6.85 1.27
CA GLN A 40 -5.78 7.46 0.04
C GLN A 40 -6.93 7.74 -0.94
N LEU A 41 -7.85 6.79 -1.14
CA LEU A 41 -9.04 6.98 -1.98
C LEU A 41 -9.94 8.11 -1.45
N VAL A 42 -10.14 8.18 -0.13
CA VAL A 42 -10.86 9.29 0.52
C VAL A 42 -10.15 10.63 0.26
N THR A 43 -8.83 10.66 0.40
CA THR A 43 -8.03 11.88 0.17
C THR A 43 -8.10 12.36 -1.28
N TYR A 44 -8.16 11.45 -2.24
CA TYR A 44 -8.35 11.78 -3.66
C TYR A 44 -9.81 12.09 -4.01
N GLY A 45 -10.74 11.91 -3.07
CA GLY A 45 -12.16 12.15 -3.29
C GLY A 45 -12.83 11.13 -4.22
N THR A 46 -12.22 9.96 -4.39
CA THR A 46 -12.76 8.82 -5.16
C THR A 46 -13.58 7.88 -4.27
N GLU A 47 -13.44 7.98 -2.95
CA GLU A 47 -14.23 7.26 -1.97
C GLU A 47 -14.90 8.22 -0.98
N SER A 48 -16.17 7.95 -0.65
CA SER A 48 -16.98 8.76 0.27
C SER A 48 -17.79 7.93 1.28
N HIS A 49 -17.78 6.61 1.13
CA HIS A 49 -18.48 5.70 2.04
C HIS A 49 -17.57 5.29 3.21
N PRO A 50 -18.15 4.75 4.30
CA PRO A 50 -17.40 4.15 5.40
C PRO A 50 -16.47 3.03 4.92
N PHE A 51 -15.42 2.74 5.71
CA PHE A 51 -14.48 1.68 5.38
C PHE A 51 -15.15 0.29 5.35
N SER A 52 -16.08 0.03 6.25
CA SER A 52 -16.91 -1.18 6.26
C SER A 52 -17.61 -1.45 4.93
N ASP A 53 -18.14 -0.39 4.29
CA ASP A 53 -18.80 -0.52 2.98
C ASP A 53 -17.80 -0.83 1.88
N CYS A 54 -16.58 -0.29 1.97
CA CYS A 54 -15.50 -0.63 1.04
C CYS A 54 -15.08 -2.09 1.18
N ILE A 55 -14.98 -2.61 2.41
CA ILE A 55 -14.71 -4.03 2.67
C ILE A 55 -15.78 -4.89 2.02
N ASN A 56 -17.05 -4.61 2.30
CA ASN A 56 -18.18 -5.39 1.78
C ASN A 56 -18.23 -5.39 0.24
N ARG A 57 -18.02 -4.24 -0.39
CA ARG A 57 -17.97 -4.13 -1.85
C ARG A 57 -16.80 -4.90 -2.45
N SER A 58 -15.62 -4.83 -1.83
CA SER A 58 -14.44 -5.56 -2.28
C SER A 58 -14.63 -7.08 -2.23
N LEU A 59 -15.47 -7.57 -1.31
CA LEU A 59 -15.80 -9.00 -1.20
C LEU A 59 -16.92 -9.45 -2.17
N SER A 60 -17.80 -8.53 -2.56
CA SER A 60 -19.04 -8.87 -3.28
C SER A 60 -18.93 -8.80 -4.80
N ALA A 61 -17.99 -8.04 -5.35
CA ALA A 61 -17.90 -7.82 -6.80
C ALA A 61 -16.44 -7.74 -7.28
N PRO A 62 -16.14 -8.32 -8.47
CA PRO A 62 -14.88 -8.04 -9.15
C PRO A 62 -14.88 -6.55 -9.53
N ALA A 63 -14.08 -5.77 -8.81
CA ALA A 63 -13.93 -4.34 -9.02
C ALA A 63 -12.69 -4.05 -9.90
N ASP A 64 -12.59 -2.82 -10.40
CA ASP A 64 -11.33 -2.28 -10.87
C ASP A 64 -10.32 -2.21 -9.70
N TYR A 65 -9.08 -1.86 -9.98
CA TYR A 65 -8.03 -1.84 -8.95
C TYR A 65 -8.40 -0.95 -7.74
N SER A 66 -9.12 0.13 -7.94
CA SER A 66 -9.50 1.04 -6.85
C SER A 66 -10.45 0.39 -5.85
N GLY A 67 -11.28 -0.55 -6.32
CA GLY A 67 -12.17 -1.35 -5.48
C GLY A 67 -11.53 -2.58 -4.83
N ARG A 68 -10.31 -2.97 -5.25
CA ARG A 68 -9.64 -4.19 -4.77
C ARG A 68 -8.80 -3.98 -3.52
N ILE A 69 -9.38 -3.31 -2.54
CA ILE A 69 -8.71 -3.02 -1.27
C ILE A 69 -8.33 -4.31 -0.55
N ILE A 70 -9.17 -5.33 -0.58
CA ILE A 70 -8.93 -6.60 0.12
C ILE A 70 -7.98 -7.49 -0.69
N GLU A 71 -8.28 -7.77 -1.96
CA GLU A 71 -7.54 -8.71 -2.79
C GLU A 71 -6.05 -8.35 -2.94
N ALA A 72 -5.74 -7.06 -3.01
CA ALA A 72 -4.35 -6.62 -3.09
C ALA A 72 -3.52 -6.90 -1.82
N GLY A 73 -4.14 -7.38 -0.75
CA GLY A 73 -3.49 -7.83 0.48
C GLY A 73 -3.44 -9.34 0.66
N LEU A 74 -4.04 -10.11 -0.24
CA LEU A 74 -3.92 -11.58 -0.28
C LEU A 74 -2.61 -11.92 -1.01
N TYR A 75 -1.52 -12.00 -0.25
CA TYR A 75 -0.18 -12.03 -0.80
C TYR A 75 0.30 -13.40 -1.25
N TYR A 76 -0.23 -14.48 -0.68
CA TYR A 76 0.28 -15.82 -0.92
C TYR A 76 0.39 -16.17 -2.41
N GLU A 77 -0.72 -16.12 -3.14
CA GLU A 77 -0.73 -16.44 -4.57
C GLU A 77 0.05 -15.41 -5.41
N GLN A 78 0.06 -14.16 -4.98
CA GLN A 78 0.80 -13.10 -5.66
C GLN A 78 2.31 -13.35 -5.59
N VAL A 79 2.84 -13.63 -4.41
CA VAL A 79 4.25 -13.91 -4.17
C VAL A 79 4.66 -15.24 -4.81
N LYS A 80 3.83 -16.27 -4.67
CA LYS A 80 4.05 -17.59 -5.24
C LYS A 80 4.31 -17.52 -6.75
N ARG A 81 3.48 -16.80 -7.50
CA ARG A 81 3.65 -16.62 -8.96
C ARG A 81 5.01 -16.02 -9.33
N TYR A 82 5.49 -15.03 -8.58
CA TYR A 82 6.82 -14.46 -8.83
C TYR A 82 7.94 -15.44 -8.51
N LEU A 83 7.83 -16.18 -7.41
CA LEU A 83 8.83 -17.19 -7.04
C LEU A 83 8.87 -18.37 -8.03
N GLU A 84 7.73 -18.76 -8.60
CA GLU A 84 7.63 -19.83 -9.60
C GLU A 84 8.24 -19.42 -10.94
N ILE A 85 8.08 -18.17 -11.35
CA ILE A 85 8.56 -17.68 -12.65
C ILE A 85 10.03 -17.25 -12.61
N PHE A 86 10.44 -16.53 -11.56
CA PHE A 86 11.79 -15.95 -11.48
C PHE A 86 12.75 -16.76 -10.60
N GLY A 87 12.22 -17.66 -9.76
CA GLY A 87 13.03 -18.37 -8.78
C GLY A 87 13.49 -17.49 -7.61
N LYS A 88 14.01 -18.14 -6.57
CA LYS A 88 14.45 -17.45 -5.34
C LYS A 88 15.67 -16.54 -5.53
N ASN A 89 16.49 -16.81 -6.54
CA ASN A 89 17.72 -16.05 -6.79
C ASN A 89 17.42 -14.66 -7.40
N GLN A 90 16.31 -14.53 -8.10
CA GLN A 90 15.90 -13.26 -8.73
C GLN A 90 14.83 -12.50 -7.94
N VAL A 91 14.32 -13.05 -6.84
CA VAL A 91 13.27 -12.41 -6.04
C VAL A 91 13.76 -12.17 -4.62
N ARG A 92 13.62 -10.93 -4.14
CA ARG A 92 13.82 -10.56 -2.74
C ARG A 92 12.52 -10.03 -2.16
N ILE A 93 12.19 -10.49 -0.95
CA ILE A 93 10.95 -10.14 -0.26
C ILE A 93 11.30 -9.53 1.08
N TYR A 94 10.84 -8.32 1.29
CA TYR A 94 11.02 -7.57 2.53
C TYR A 94 9.68 -7.25 3.17
N PHE A 95 9.68 -7.03 4.46
CA PHE A 95 8.52 -6.57 5.21
C PHE A 95 8.69 -5.10 5.58
N TYR A 96 7.68 -4.30 5.26
CA TYR A 96 7.67 -2.85 5.46
C TYR A 96 8.04 -2.47 6.90
N GLU A 97 7.47 -3.16 7.88
CA GLU A 97 7.66 -2.89 9.29
C GLU A 97 9.09 -3.16 9.75
N GLU A 98 9.76 -4.14 9.15
CA GLU A 98 11.16 -4.45 9.41
C GLU A 98 12.08 -3.49 8.67
N PHE A 99 11.77 -3.24 7.40
CA PHE A 99 12.54 -2.32 6.56
C PHE A 99 12.68 -0.93 7.21
N PHE A 100 11.60 -0.42 7.80
CA PHE A 100 11.63 0.90 8.45
C PHE A 100 12.18 0.90 9.88
N LYS A 101 12.48 -0.27 10.47
CA LYS A 101 13.25 -0.35 11.73
C LYS A 101 14.73 -0.14 11.47
N ASP A 102 15.26 -0.69 10.37
CA ASP A 102 16.66 -0.52 9.96
C ASP A 102 16.78 -0.31 8.44
N PRO A 103 16.46 0.88 7.95
CA PRO A 103 16.47 1.17 6.53
C PRO A 103 17.86 1.05 5.90
N HIS A 104 18.93 1.33 6.66
CA HIS A 104 20.31 1.23 6.16
C HIS A 104 20.68 -0.22 5.88
N PHE A 105 20.39 -1.13 6.80
CA PHE A 105 20.62 -2.56 6.64
C PHE A 105 19.92 -3.11 5.40
N TYR A 106 18.62 -2.86 5.28
CA TYR A 106 17.83 -3.37 4.16
C TYR A 106 18.19 -2.74 2.81
N MET A 107 18.55 -1.46 2.79
CA MET A 107 19.02 -0.82 1.54
C MET A 107 20.37 -1.37 1.11
N LYS A 108 21.28 -1.69 2.03
CA LYS A 108 22.55 -2.32 1.70
C LYS A 108 22.32 -3.72 1.09
N ASP A 109 21.43 -4.54 1.69
CA ASP A 109 21.07 -5.85 1.15
C ASP A 109 20.41 -5.74 -0.25
N ILE A 110 19.58 -4.71 -0.48
CA ILE A 110 19.01 -4.42 -1.81
C ILE A 110 20.10 -4.08 -2.81
N LEU A 111 21.04 -3.21 -2.47
CA LEU A 111 22.13 -2.81 -3.39
C LEU A 111 23.03 -4.00 -3.71
N GLU A 112 23.38 -4.81 -2.72
CA GLU A 112 24.12 -6.06 -2.91
C GLU A 112 23.37 -7.03 -3.83
N PHE A 113 22.06 -7.20 -3.58
CA PHE A 113 21.22 -8.03 -4.47
C PHE A 113 21.17 -7.50 -5.90
N LEU A 114 21.22 -6.19 -6.09
CA LEU A 114 21.20 -5.57 -7.43
C LEU A 114 22.57 -5.54 -8.10
N ASP A 115 23.65 -5.93 -7.41
CA ASP A 115 25.05 -5.78 -7.83
C ASP A 115 25.41 -4.30 -8.12
N VAL A 116 24.94 -3.40 -7.24
CA VAL A 116 25.20 -1.95 -7.33
C VAL A 116 26.00 -1.49 -6.12
N GLU A 117 27.14 -0.88 -6.37
CA GLU A 117 27.89 -0.16 -5.36
C GLU A 117 27.39 1.29 -5.28
N ALA A 118 26.91 1.70 -4.12
CA ALA A 118 26.50 3.08 -3.88
C ALA A 118 26.60 3.45 -2.41
N ASP A 119 27.02 4.68 -2.13
CA ASP A 119 26.96 5.25 -0.80
C ASP A 119 25.53 5.59 -0.43
N LEU A 120 25.12 5.16 0.75
CA LEU A 120 23.77 5.40 1.24
C LEU A 120 23.74 6.75 1.98
N PRO A 121 22.85 7.69 1.61
CA PRO A 121 22.74 8.96 2.31
C PRO A 121 22.13 8.78 3.70
N ASP A 122 22.55 9.60 4.69
CA ASP A 122 22.03 9.61 6.07
C ASP A 122 20.52 9.89 6.17
N SER A 123 19.92 10.37 5.08
CA SER A 123 18.49 10.65 5.02
C SER A 123 17.61 9.44 4.73
N ILE A 124 18.21 8.25 4.52
CA ILE A 124 17.45 7.00 4.30
C ILE A 124 16.51 6.75 5.49
N GLY A 125 15.28 6.36 5.17
CA GLY A 125 14.24 6.08 6.18
C GLY A 125 13.44 7.30 6.64
N LYS A 126 13.76 8.51 6.21
CA LYS A 126 12.88 9.66 6.48
C LYS A 126 11.56 9.53 5.72
N VAL A 127 10.45 9.63 6.44
CA VAL A 127 9.11 9.57 5.85
C VAL A 127 8.83 10.87 5.09
N HIS A 128 8.84 10.80 3.76
CA HIS A 128 8.62 11.98 2.90
C HIS A 128 7.14 12.24 2.57
N ASN A 129 6.28 11.21 2.63
CA ASN A 129 4.87 11.30 2.22
C ASN A 129 3.93 10.86 3.35
N ALA A 130 3.95 11.57 4.49
CA ALA A 130 2.96 11.34 5.52
C ALA A 130 1.56 11.73 4.98
N LEU A 131 0.61 10.78 5.07
CA LEU A 131 -0.77 11.04 4.68
C LEU A 131 -1.37 12.07 5.63
N VAL A 132 -1.81 13.22 5.10
CA VAL A 132 -2.51 14.25 5.86
C VAL A 132 -4.01 14.07 5.62
N VAL A 133 -4.70 13.51 6.61
CA VAL A 133 -6.17 13.41 6.60
C VAL A 133 -6.73 14.61 7.36
N PRO A 134 -7.58 15.45 6.75
CA PRO A 134 -8.18 16.58 7.44
C PRO A 134 -9.08 16.12 8.61
N LYS A 135 -8.90 16.66 9.81
CA LYS A 135 -9.78 16.42 10.97
C LYS A 135 -10.89 17.48 11.05
N GLY A 136 -12.13 17.00 11.26
CA GLY A 136 -13.25 17.82 11.72
C GLY A 136 -14.48 17.80 10.83
N LYS A 137 -15.62 18.25 11.39
CA LYS A 137 -16.93 18.33 10.71
C LYS A 137 -16.93 19.17 9.43
N ILE A 138 -15.96 20.07 9.26
CA ILE A 138 -15.77 20.88 8.05
C ILE A 138 -15.23 20.00 6.91
N SER A 139 -14.38 19.02 7.19
CA SER A 139 -13.84 18.11 6.16
C SER A 139 -14.92 17.18 5.59
N GLU A 140 -15.84 16.71 6.42
CA GLU A 140 -16.99 15.93 5.96
C GLU A 140 -17.93 16.73 5.06
N LYS A 141 -18.16 18.01 5.39
CA LYS A 141 -18.97 18.92 4.57
C LYS A 141 -18.32 19.27 3.23
N ILE A 142 -16.99 19.42 3.22
CA ILE A 142 -16.20 19.66 2.00
C ILE A 142 -16.16 18.41 1.11
N LEU A 143 -16.02 17.22 1.70
CA LEU A 143 -16.03 15.94 0.98
C LEU A 143 -17.41 15.59 0.41
N LYS A 144 -18.50 15.96 1.10
CA LYS A 144 -19.88 15.72 0.65
C LYS A 144 -20.38 16.73 -0.41
N ASN A 145 -19.70 17.87 -0.62
CA ASN A 145 -20.17 18.93 -1.52
C ASN A 145 -19.50 18.83 -2.91
N ASN A 146 -20.21 18.22 -3.86
CA ASN A 146 -19.78 18.09 -5.26
C ASN A 146 -19.51 19.43 -5.96
N PHE A 147 -20.09 20.54 -5.47
CA PHE A 147 -19.89 21.88 -6.02
C PHE A 147 -18.45 22.38 -5.75
N ILE A 148 -17.91 22.12 -4.56
CA ILE A 148 -16.55 22.53 -4.19
C ILE A 148 -15.52 21.73 -4.99
N LYS A 149 -15.81 20.44 -5.31
CA LYS A 149 -14.95 19.61 -6.18
C LYS A 149 -14.86 20.16 -7.61
N LYS A 150 -15.94 20.72 -8.13
CA LYS A 150 -16.00 21.26 -9.50
C LYS A 150 -15.33 22.64 -9.63
N VAL A 151 -15.46 23.48 -8.62
CA VAL A 151 -14.88 24.83 -8.59
C VAL A 151 -13.37 24.78 -8.24
N GLY A 152 -12.97 23.91 -7.32
CA GLY A 152 -11.56 23.76 -6.94
C GLY A 152 -10.63 23.31 -8.08
N LYS A 153 -11.11 22.49 -9.02
CA LYS A 153 -10.32 22.08 -10.20
C LYS A 153 -10.03 23.22 -11.20
N LYS A 154 -10.84 24.28 -11.19
CA LYS A 154 -10.73 25.40 -12.15
C LYS A 154 -9.93 26.60 -11.62
N ILE A 155 -9.77 26.73 -10.30
CA ILE A 155 -9.27 27.95 -9.66
C ILE A 155 -7.92 27.78 -8.95
N ILE A 156 -7.49 26.53 -8.67
CA ILE A 156 -6.24 26.30 -7.94
C ILE A 156 -5.11 25.97 -8.93
N PRO A 157 -4.14 26.88 -9.14
CA PRO A 157 -2.95 26.59 -9.95
C PRO A 157 -2.16 25.42 -9.35
N LYS A 158 -1.49 24.62 -10.21
CA LYS A 158 -0.67 23.47 -9.78
C LYS A 158 0.39 23.80 -8.73
N SER A 159 0.83 25.04 -8.61
CA SER A 159 1.74 25.55 -7.59
C SER A 159 1.10 25.73 -6.20
N SER A 160 -0.21 25.75 -6.10
CA SER A 160 -0.95 26.04 -4.84
C SER A 160 -1.27 24.81 -4.00
N SER A 161 -0.83 23.61 -4.41
CA SER A 161 -0.96 22.38 -3.60
C SER A 161 -0.30 22.53 -2.20
N MET A 162 0.67 23.44 -2.09
CA MET A 162 1.37 23.78 -0.86
C MET A 162 0.48 24.62 0.09
N ILE A 163 -0.34 25.53 -0.45
CA ILE A 163 -1.24 26.41 0.33
C ILE A 163 -2.39 25.58 0.93
N VAL A 164 -2.94 24.64 0.17
CA VAL A 164 -3.98 23.72 0.67
C VAL A 164 -3.42 22.85 1.80
N LYS A 165 -2.17 22.40 1.70
CA LYS A 165 -1.47 21.69 2.77
C LYS A 165 -1.23 22.54 4.00
N THR A 166 -0.99 23.85 3.84
CA THR A 166 -0.69 24.78 4.95
C THR A 166 -1.97 25.24 5.67
N VAL A 167 -3.05 25.46 4.95
CA VAL A 167 -4.33 25.93 5.54
C VAL A 167 -5.12 24.79 6.20
N LEU A 168 -4.98 23.56 5.70
CA LEU A 168 -5.62 22.36 6.27
C LEU A 168 -4.69 21.51 7.17
N GLY A 169 -3.44 21.89 7.26
CA GLY A 169 -2.37 21.03 7.77
C GLY A 169 -1.90 21.32 9.18
N LYS A 170 -2.64 20.98 10.22
CA LYS A 170 -1.99 20.42 11.42
C LYS A 170 -1.74 18.94 11.14
N LYS A 171 -0.49 18.46 11.44
CA LYS A 171 -0.15 17.02 11.43
C LYS A 171 -1.27 16.26 12.12
N THR A 172 -2.15 15.65 11.36
CA THR A 172 -3.22 14.84 11.90
C THR A 172 -2.69 13.41 12.02
N THR A 173 -2.75 12.88 13.20
CA THR A 173 -2.62 11.44 13.41
C THR A 173 -3.59 10.73 12.48
N LYS A 174 -3.12 9.65 11.82
CA LYS A 174 -3.94 8.75 10.99
C LYS A 174 -5.23 8.45 11.78
N SER A 175 -6.40 8.64 11.18
CA SER A 175 -7.65 8.19 11.78
C SER A 175 -7.51 6.71 12.14
N GLU A 176 -7.90 6.34 13.35
CA GLU A 176 -7.86 4.94 13.76
C GLU A 176 -8.93 4.14 13.02
N MET A 177 -8.59 2.92 12.65
CA MET A 177 -9.52 1.97 12.07
C MET A 177 -10.52 1.52 13.14
N ASN A 178 -11.79 1.33 12.76
CA ASN A 178 -12.77 0.72 13.64
C ASN A 178 -12.31 -0.70 14.03
N ILE A 179 -12.51 -1.08 15.29
CA ILE A 179 -12.09 -2.37 15.82
C ILE A 179 -12.83 -3.54 15.16
N ASP A 180 -14.09 -3.34 14.78
CA ASP A 180 -14.89 -4.37 14.11
C ASP A 180 -14.41 -4.59 12.67
N ASP A 181 -14.10 -3.52 11.94
CA ASP A 181 -13.48 -3.60 10.62
C ASP A 181 -12.14 -4.35 10.70
N ARG A 182 -11.31 -4.08 11.72
CA ARG A 182 -10.06 -4.79 11.96
C ARG A 182 -10.28 -6.28 12.14
N LYS A 183 -11.22 -6.70 13.00
CA LYS A 183 -11.55 -8.12 13.25
C LYS A 183 -12.01 -8.83 11.97
N VAL A 184 -12.78 -8.15 11.12
CA VAL A 184 -13.18 -8.70 9.82
C VAL A 184 -11.96 -8.95 8.95
N LEU A 185 -11.05 -7.99 8.86
CA LEU A 185 -9.83 -8.12 8.07
C LEU A 185 -8.86 -9.18 8.62
N GLU A 186 -8.74 -9.32 9.94
CA GLU A 186 -7.98 -10.38 10.60
C GLU A 186 -8.45 -11.76 10.12
N LYS A 187 -9.76 -12.00 10.13
CA LYS A 187 -10.33 -13.26 9.64
C LYS A 187 -10.05 -13.49 8.15
N ILE A 188 -10.16 -12.45 7.33
CA ILE A 188 -9.96 -12.54 5.87
C ILE A 188 -8.51 -12.89 5.54
N TYR A 189 -7.55 -12.28 6.22
CA TYR A 189 -6.13 -12.45 5.89
C TYR A 189 -5.45 -13.62 6.61
N HIS A 190 -6.04 -14.16 7.66
CA HIS A 190 -5.43 -15.18 8.51
C HIS A 190 -4.83 -16.36 7.73
N ASP A 191 -5.65 -17.00 6.89
CA ASP A 191 -5.23 -18.19 6.15
C ASP A 191 -4.23 -17.87 5.04
N ASP A 192 -4.35 -16.69 4.40
CA ASP A 192 -3.40 -16.25 3.39
C ASP A 192 -2.02 -16.02 4.00
N ILE A 193 -1.95 -15.40 5.17
CA ILE A 193 -0.70 -15.15 5.89
C ILE A 193 -0.06 -16.46 6.33
N LYS A 194 -0.81 -17.42 6.86
CA LYS A 194 -0.28 -18.73 7.21
C LYS A 194 0.32 -19.46 6.01
N LYS A 195 -0.34 -19.43 4.86
CA LYS A 195 0.19 -19.97 3.61
C LYS A 195 1.46 -19.25 3.17
N LEU A 196 1.50 -17.93 3.31
CA LEU A 196 2.67 -17.12 2.99
C LEU A 196 3.86 -17.45 3.90
N GLU A 197 3.65 -17.63 5.21
CA GLU A 197 4.69 -18.05 6.15
C GLU A 197 5.32 -19.40 5.76
N ILE A 198 4.48 -20.37 5.39
CA ILE A 198 4.93 -21.69 4.92
C ILE A 198 5.74 -21.54 3.62
N LEU A 199 5.25 -20.76 2.67
CA LEU A 199 5.93 -20.51 1.38
C LEU A 199 7.31 -19.88 1.58
N LEU A 200 7.40 -18.91 2.47
CA LEU A 200 8.63 -18.17 2.75
C LEU A 200 9.53 -18.87 3.77
N LYS A 201 9.04 -19.93 4.43
CA LYS A 201 9.72 -20.64 5.54
C LYS A 201 10.13 -19.67 6.66
N ARG A 202 9.26 -18.74 6.99
CA ARG A 202 9.53 -17.64 7.92
C ARG A 202 8.27 -17.22 8.65
N ASN A 203 8.36 -17.00 9.97
CA ASN A 203 7.29 -16.36 10.73
C ASN A 203 7.19 -14.87 10.36
N ILE A 204 5.98 -14.39 10.17
CA ILE A 204 5.69 -13.00 9.84
C ILE A 204 5.16 -12.31 11.10
N LEU A 205 5.86 -11.30 11.58
CA LEU A 205 5.54 -10.60 12.84
C LEU A 205 4.41 -9.58 12.66
N TRP A 206 3.36 -9.93 11.96
CA TRP A 206 2.14 -9.15 11.90
C TRP A 206 1.18 -9.64 12.97
N ASN A 207 0.78 -8.76 13.89
CA ASN A 207 -0.25 -9.09 14.87
C ASN A 207 -1.61 -9.21 14.15
N ILE A 208 -1.96 -10.42 13.74
CA ILE A 208 -3.19 -10.78 13.02
C ILE A 208 -3.76 -12.07 13.63
#